data_3402b6fad4dbbba13465d0f35f509567
#
_entry.id   3402b6fad4dbbba13465d0f35f509567
#
_cell.length_a   1.000
_cell.length_b   1.000
_cell.length_c   1.000
_cell.angle_alpha   90.00
_cell.angle_beta   90.00
_cell.angle_gamma   90.00
#
_symmetry.space_group_name_H-M   'P 1'
#
loop_
_entity.id
_entity.type
_entity.pdbx_description
1 polymer ?
#
loop_
_entity_poly.entity_id
_entity_poly.type
_entity_poly.pdbx_seq_one_letter_code
_entity_poly.pdbx_strand_id
1 'polypeptide(L)'
;GIHWVNCPGCNASSVGQYVETSLMRLSLTSGVTVGIVGCGHVGKEVKKVCERMGLKMLINDPYVADPSYVSLDDIIRHADIITFHVPLTYKGGHHTHMMADSGFFDRLVSRGRPLECIINTSRGGIIDEKLLIRALDRGVIKHAVIDTWEGEPDINRQLMERADIATPHIAGYSADGKVKADNMVIDALCCHFGIKNPGEVVPPPLPDDFIYKGSALDLYDPLVDSQKLKSHPETFEEQRGCYPLRREKV
;
A
#
# COMPACT_ATOMS: atom_id res chain seq x y z
N GLY A 1 -32.89 -14.47 -5.57
CA GLY A 1 -31.90 -13.41 -5.78
C GLY A 1 -30.49 -13.99 -5.90
N ILE A 2 -29.50 -13.21 -6.32
CA ILE A 2 -28.09 -13.62 -6.36
C ILE A 2 -27.47 -13.20 -5.03
N HIS A 3 -26.80 -14.13 -4.35
CA HIS A 3 -25.99 -13.84 -3.18
C HIS A 3 -24.58 -13.44 -3.62
N TRP A 4 -24.14 -12.27 -3.21
CA TRP A 4 -22.81 -11.76 -3.46
C TRP A 4 -21.96 -11.88 -2.20
N VAL A 5 -20.74 -12.35 -2.36
CA VAL A 5 -19.74 -12.43 -1.29
C VAL A 5 -18.49 -11.67 -1.75
N ASN A 6 -17.88 -10.94 -0.83
CA ASN A 6 -16.59 -10.30 -1.04
C ASN A 6 -15.63 -10.70 0.09
N CYS A 7 -14.35 -10.44 -0.09
CA CYS A 7 -13.30 -10.80 0.86
C CYS A 7 -12.60 -9.54 1.41
N PRO A 8 -13.30 -8.71 2.20
CA PRO A 8 -12.74 -7.44 2.66
C PRO A 8 -11.52 -7.66 3.55
N GLY A 9 -10.42 -7.01 3.20
CA GLY A 9 -9.18 -7.06 3.98
C GLY A 9 -8.39 -8.36 3.87
N CYS A 10 -8.73 -9.29 2.95
CA CYS A 10 -7.98 -10.53 2.79
C CYS A 10 -6.50 -10.30 2.50
N ASN A 11 -6.16 -9.26 1.75
CA ASN A 11 -4.80 -8.89 1.36
C ASN A 11 -4.21 -7.70 2.14
N ALA A 12 -4.87 -7.24 3.19
CA ALA A 12 -4.43 -6.05 3.93
C ALA A 12 -3.06 -6.23 4.58
N SER A 13 -2.78 -7.41 5.13
CA SER A 13 -1.48 -7.76 5.73
C SER A 13 -0.34 -7.78 4.71
N SER A 14 -0.60 -8.22 3.47
CA SER A 14 0.35 -8.11 2.36
C SER A 14 0.77 -6.66 2.10
N VAL A 15 -0.21 -5.75 2.06
CA VAL A 15 0.08 -4.31 1.87
C VAL A 15 0.86 -3.77 3.07
N GLY A 16 0.51 -4.19 4.29
CA GLY A 16 1.29 -3.85 5.49
C GLY A 16 2.76 -4.27 5.36
N GLN A 17 3.02 -5.52 4.96
CA GLN A 17 4.38 -6.02 4.70
C GLN A 17 5.10 -5.22 3.60
N TYR A 18 4.39 -4.87 2.52
CA TYR A 18 4.95 -4.04 1.45
C TYR A 18 5.41 -2.67 1.96
N VAL A 19 4.58 -2.00 2.76
CA VAL A 19 4.93 -0.70 3.37
C VAL A 19 6.12 -0.86 4.32
N GLU A 20 6.10 -1.87 5.20
CA GLU A 20 7.19 -2.17 6.14
C GLU A 20 8.53 -2.34 5.41
N THR A 21 8.58 -3.22 4.41
CA THR A 21 9.81 -3.51 3.67
C THR A 21 10.26 -2.34 2.81
N SER A 22 9.32 -1.53 2.29
CA SER A 22 9.65 -0.28 1.59
C SER A 22 10.32 0.73 2.52
N LEU A 23 9.78 0.93 3.72
CA LEU A 23 10.40 1.80 4.73
C LEU A 23 11.80 1.30 5.15
N MET A 24 11.97 -0.02 5.29
CA MET A 24 13.28 -0.62 5.58
C MET A 24 14.28 -0.36 4.46
N ARG A 25 13.88 -0.51 3.19
CA ARG A 25 14.74 -0.25 2.02
C ARG A 25 15.16 1.21 1.88
N LEU A 26 14.30 2.13 2.30
CA LEU A 26 14.58 3.56 2.30
C LEU A 26 15.27 4.04 3.60
N SER A 27 15.56 3.14 4.54
CA SER A 27 16.15 3.47 5.85
C SER A 27 15.29 4.43 6.68
N LEU A 28 13.97 4.42 6.48
CA LEU A 28 12.98 5.26 7.18
C LEU A 28 12.35 4.49 8.36
N THR A 29 13.19 3.91 9.22
CA THR A 29 12.78 2.99 10.29
C THR A 29 12.82 3.59 11.70
N SER A 30 13.24 4.84 11.83
CA SER A 30 13.31 5.53 13.14
C SER A 30 13.28 7.05 12.98
N GLY A 31 12.85 7.73 14.03
CA GLY A 31 12.88 9.20 14.09
C GLY A 31 11.88 9.93 13.18
N VAL A 32 10.99 9.20 12.50
CA VAL A 32 10.01 9.74 11.56
C VAL A 32 8.58 9.59 12.07
N THR A 33 7.71 10.48 11.61
CA THR A 33 6.26 10.45 11.86
C THR A 33 5.54 10.03 10.58
N VAL A 34 4.76 8.95 10.63
CA VAL A 34 4.00 8.42 9.50
C VAL A 34 2.57 8.98 9.52
N GLY A 35 2.17 9.66 8.47
CA GLY A 35 0.80 10.08 8.20
C GLY A 35 0.06 8.99 7.43
N ILE A 36 -0.92 8.34 8.06
CA ILE A 36 -1.76 7.30 7.48
C ILE A 36 -3.05 7.95 7.00
N VAL A 37 -3.28 8.00 5.69
CA VAL A 37 -4.49 8.54 5.07
C VAL A 37 -5.41 7.39 4.68
N GLY A 38 -6.53 7.24 5.41
CA GLY A 38 -7.43 6.10 5.37
C GLY A 38 -7.04 5.00 6.35
N CYS A 39 -7.93 4.69 7.30
CA CYS A 39 -7.70 3.68 8.35
C CYS A 39 -8.73 2.54 8.29
N GLY A 40 -9.02 2.06 7.07
CA GLY A 40 -9.79 0.84 6.82
C GLY A 40 -8.96 -0.42 7.13
N HIS A 41 -9.22 -1.51 6.41
CA HIS A 41 -8.47 -2.77 6.63
C HIS A 41 -6.96 -2.59 6.43
N VAL A 42 -6.55 -1.95 5.34
CA VAL A 42 -5.13 -1.75 5.01
C VAL A 42 -4.47 -0.75 5.99
N GLY A 43 -5.09 0.41 6.20
CA GLY A 43 -4.53 1.41 7.12
C GLY A 43 -4.32 0.88 8.54
N LYS A 44 -5.20 -0.03 9.01
CA LYS A 44 -5.04 -0.72 10.31
C LYS A 44 -3.83 -1.66 10.32
N GLU A 45 -3.53 -2.35 9.22
CA GLU A 45 -2.31 -3.19 9.14
C GLU A 45 -1.05 -2.32 9.10
N VAL A 46 -1.08 -1.20 8.37
CA VAL A 46 0.04 -0.23 8.38
C VAL A 46 0.23 0.40 9.76
N LYS A 47 -0.86 0.69 10.48
CA LYS A 47 -0.78 1.11 11.89
C LYS A 47 -0.03 0.09 12.73
N LYS A 48 -0.36 -1.21 12.64
CA LYS A 48 0.35 -2.29 13.35
C LYS A 48 1.84 -2.36 12.96
N VAL A 49 2.17 -2.12 11.68
CA VAL A 49 3.55 -2.03 11.21
C VAL A 49 4.28 -0.90 11.94
N CYS A 50 3.71 0.30 11.95
CA CYS A 50 4.31 1.45 12.63
C CYS A 50 4.47 1.21 14.14
N GLU A 51 3.49 0.55 14.79
CA GLU A 51 3.58 0.16 16.21
C GLU A 51 4.76 -0.79 16.47
N ARG A 52 4.93 -1.85 15.63
CA ARG A 52 6.06 -2.78 15.75
C ARG A 52 7.41 -2.10 15.54
N MET A 53 7.47 -1.16 14.60
CA MET A 53 8.68 -0.40 14.28
C MET A 53 8.96 0.74 15.29
N GLY A 54 8.06 1.01 16.24
CA GLY A 54 8.17 2.12 17.19
C GLY A 54 8.08 3.51 16.54
N LEU A 55 7.38 3.63 15.40
CA LEU A 55 7.22 4.89 14.69
C LEU A 55 6.05 5.71 15.23
N LYS A 56 6.21 7.02 15.25
CA LYS A 56 5.09 7.94 15.53
C LYS A 56 4.09 7.94 14.37
N MET A 57 2.81 8.11 14.69
CA MET A 57 1.76 8.10 13.69
C MET A 57 0.81 9.29 13.85
N LEU A 58 0.32 9.78 12.72
CA LEU A 58 -0.85 10.64 12.57
C LEU A 58 -1.83 9.93 11.65
N ILE A 59 -3.09 9.80 12.04
CA ILE A 59 -4.08 9.04 11.28
C ILE A 59 -5.21 9.98 10.87
N ASN A 60 -5.57 9.93 9.60
CA ASN A 60 -6.73 10.61 9.04
C ASN A 60 -7.70 9.59 8.42
N ASP A 61 -8.93 9.58 8.90
CA ASP A 61 -10.04 8.91 8.26
C ASP A 61 -11.33 9.64 8.64
N PRO A 62 -11.94 10.42 7.73
CA PRO A 62 -13.11 11.24 8.05
C PRO A 62 -14.39 10.43 8.31
N TYR A 63 -14.37 9.13 8.03
CA TYR A 63 -15.50 8.23 8.27
C TYR A 63 -15.41 7.47 9.61
N VAL A 64 -14.31 7.65 10.33
CA VAL A 64 -14.09 7.02 11.64
C VAL A 64 -14.15 8.07 12.74
N ALA A 65 -15.10 7.92 13.66
CA ALA A 65 -15.25 8.80 14.82
C ALA A 65 -14.25 8.41 15.92
N ASP A 66 -12.99 8.76 15.72
CA ASP A 66 -11.92 8.56 16.71
C ASP A 66 -11.29 9.91 17.04
N PRO A 67 -11.35 10.37 18.32
CA PRO A 67 -10.84 11.68 18.71
C PRO A 67 -9.32 11.81 18.58
N SER A 68 -8.59 10.72 18.41
CA SER A 68 -7.14 10.73 18.17
C SER A 68 -6.77 10.96 16.69
N TYR A 69 -7.77 10.88 15.77
CA TYR A 69 -7.53 11.11 14.35
C TYR A 69 -7.47 12.61 14.05
N VAL A 70 -6.61 12.95 13.13
CA VAL A 70 -6.30 14.33 12.77
C VAL A 70 -6.82 14.69 11.38
N SER A 71 -6.81 15.98 11.04
CA SER A 71 -7.13 16.44 9.68
C SER A 71 -6.05 16.05 8.69
N LEU A 72 -6.38 16.00 7.38
CA LEU A 72 -5.38 15.85 6.33
C LEU A 72 -4.35 16.98 6.35
N ASP A 73 -4.77 18.20 6.70
CA ASP A 73 -3.87 19.35 6.84
C ASP A 73 -2.85 19.15 7.95
N ASP A 74 -3.23 18.55 9.07
CA ASP A 74 -2.29 18.21 10.14
C ASP A 74 -1.28 17.15 9.69
N ILE A 75 -1.73 16.13 8.93
CA ILE A 75 -0.83 15.16 8.32
C ILE A 75 0.17 15.87 7.40
N ILE A 76 -0.31 16.70 6.46
CA ILE A 76 0.56 17.42 5.52
C ILE A 76 1.58 18.27 6.29
N ARG A 77 1.19 18.91 7.38
CA ARG A 77 2.04 19.81 8.17
C ARG A 77 3.07 19.06 9.00
N HIS A 78 2.71 17.94 9.60
CA HIS A 78 3.49 17.33 10.67
C HIS A 78 4.11 15.98 10.34
N ALA A 79 3.57 15.22 9.36
CA ALA A 79 4.14 13.93 8.99
C ALA A 79 5.47 14.08 8.20
N ASP A 80 6.35 13.11 8.36
CA ASP A 80 7.56 12.96 7.56
C ASP A 80 7.32 12.01 6.38
N ILE A 81 6.42 11.06 6.55
CA ILE A 81 5.99 10.12 5.52
C ILE A 81 4.47 10.23 5.39
N ILE A 82 3.94 10.24 4.17
CA ILE A 82 2.50 10.17 3.93
C ILE A 82 2.20 8.92 3.10
N THR A 83 1.30 8.08 3.61
CA THR A 83 0.88 6.84 2.95
C THR A 83 -0.63 6.79 2.78
N PHE A 84 -1.09 6.49 1.54
CA PHE A 84 -2.50 6.48 1.18
C PHE A 84 -3.07 5.07 1.16
N HIS A 85 -4.21 4.89 1.86
CA HIS A 85 -4.96 3.63 1.97
C HIS A 85 -6.45 3.86 1.86
N VAL A 86 -6.85 4.67 0.89
CA VAL A 86 -8.22 5.08 0.62
C VAL A 86 -8.78 4.44 -0.66
N PRO A 87 -10.08 4.18 -0.78
CA PRO A 87 -10.68 3.82 -2.06
C PRO A 87 -10.63 5.01 -3.02
N LEU A 88 -10.66 4.77 -4.32
CA LEU A 88 -10.85 5.83 -5.31
C LEU A 88 -12.35 6.17 -5.42
N THR A 89 -12.69 7.40 -5.07
CA THR A 89 -14.07 7.92 -5.15
C THR A 89 -14.09 9.28 -5.83
N TYR A 90 -15.11 9.50 -6.68
CA TYR A 90 -15.27 10.73 -7.47
C TYR A 90 -16.34 11.68 -6.92
N LYS A 91 -17.12 11.22 -5.95
CA LYS A 91 -18.27 11.96 -5.39
C LYS A 91 -18.30 11.84 -3.88
N GLY A 92 -19.04 12.77 -3.24
CA GLY A 92 -19.18 12.82 -1.78
C GLY A 92 -18.33 13.91 -1.14
N GLY A 93 -18.58 14.18 0.13
CA GLY A 93 -17.88 15.25 0.88
C GLY A 93 -16.39 14.99 1.09
N HIS A 94 -15.96 13.74 0.98
CA HIS A 94 -14.56 13.31 1.11
C HIS A 94 -14.18 12.42 -0.07
N HIS A 95 -14.39 12.92 -1.32
CA HIS A 95 -13.91 12.22 -2.50
C HIS A 95 -12.38 12.16 -2.50
N THR A 96 -11.83 11.11 -3.09
CA THR A 96 -10.39 10.81 -3.02
C THR A 96 -9.69 10.91 -4.36
N HIS A 97 -10.45 11.03 -5.48
CA HIS A 97 -9.86 11.34 -6.77
C HIS A 97 -9.12 12.69 -6.70
N MET A 98 -7.86 12.69 -7.11
CA MET A 98 -6.95 13.84 -6.98
C MET A 98 -6.92 14.42 -5.55
N MET A 99 -6.91 13.55 -4.53
CA MET A 99 -6.79 13.98 -3.14
C MET A 99 -5.47 14.71 -2.88
N ALA A 100 -4.39 14.25 -3.52
CA ALA A 100 -3.12 14.97 -3.57
C ALA A 100 -3.05 15.81 -4.86
N ASP A 101 -3.80 16.90 -4.87
CA ASP A 101 -3.91 17.90 -5.93
C ASP A 101 -2.90 19.06 -5.75
N SER A 102 -3.04 20.13 -6.53
CA SER A 102 -2.20 21.33 -6.43
C SER A 102 -2.21 21.93 -5.02
N GLY A 103 -3.38 21.98 -4.37
CA GLY A 103 -3.50 22.49 -3.01
C GLY A 103 -2.75 21.64 -1.98
N PHE A 104 -2.72 20.32 -2.15
CA PHE A 104 -1.91 19.42 -1.32
C PHE A 104 -0.42 19.73 -1.48
N PHE A 105 0.08 19.83 -2.71
CA PHE A 105 1.50 20.10 -2.98
C PHE A 105 1.91 21.52 -2.56
N ASP A 106 1.05 22.53 -2.72
CA ASP A 106 1.31 23.90 -2.25
C ASP A 106 1.46 23.93 -0.73
N ARG A 107 0.66 23.18 0.01
CA ARG A 107 0.79 23.04 1.48
C ARG A 107 2.10 22.32 1.87
N LEU A 108 2.51 21.29 1.11
CA LEU A 108 3.82 20.65 1.32
C LEU A 108 4.98 21.64 1.13
N VAL A 109 4.92 22.48 0.11
CA VAL A 109 5.93 23.52 -0.10
C VAL A 109 5.92 24.52 1.07
N SER A 110 4.73 24.97 1.48
CA SER A 110 4.54 26.00 2.51
C SER A 110 5.01 25.57 3.90
N ARG A 111 5.13 24.27 4.18
CA ARG A 111 5.60 23.76 5.48
C ARG A 111 7.11 24.00 5.74
N GLY A 112 7.88 24.45 4.72
CA GLY A 112 9.28 24.85 4.84
C GLY A 112 10.28 23.70 5.05
N ARG A 113 9.85 22.43 4.91
CA ARG A 113 10.72 21.25 4.98
C ARG A 113 10.25 20.19 3.99
N PRO A 114 11.13 19.37 3.43
CA PRO A 114 10.72 18.30 2.52
C PRO A 114 9.89 17.23 3.23
N LEU A 115 9.05 16.53 2.46
CA LEU A 115 8.49 15.25 2.85
C LEU A 115 9.54 14.15 2.58
N GLU A 116 9.81 13.30 3.56
CA GLU A 116 10.80 12.23 3.39
C GLU A 116 10.30 11.21 2.37
N CYS A 117 9.03 10.77 2.47
CA CYS A 117 8.49 9.79 1.53
C CYS A 117 6.99 9.96 1.32
N ILE A 118 6.54 9.72 0.09
CA ILE A 118 5.13 9.53 -0.26
C ILE A 118 4.91 8.11 -0.75
N ILE A 119 3.85 7.43 -0.27
CA ILE A 119 3.54 6.04 -0.59
C ILE A 119 2.12 5.94 -1.12
N ASN A 120 1.93 5.37 -2.31
CA ASN A 120 0.61 5.04 -2.84
C ASN A 120 0.49 3.55 -3.17
N THR A 121 -0.21 2.84 -2.31
CA THR A 121 -0.62 1.43 -2.48
C THR A 121 -2.15 1.30 -2.56
N SER A 122 -2.83 2.40 -2.84
CA SER A 122 -4.31 2.46 -2.88
C SER A 122 -4.86 2.23 -4.27
N ARG A 123 -4.90 3.32 -5.05
CA ARG A 123 -5.37 3.35 -6.45
C ARG A 123 -4.64 4.46 -7.21
N GLY A 124 -4.48 4.28 -8.54
CA GLY A 124 -4.14 5.38 -9.43
C GLY A 124 -5.19 6.50 -9.37
N GLY A 125 -4.80 7.74 -9.66
CA GLY A 125 -5.69 8.90 -9.60
C GLY A 125 -5.99 9.44 -8.19
N ILE A 126 -5.38 8.88 -7.12
CA ILE A 126 -5.39 9.51 -5.78
C ILE A 126 -4.41 10.68 -5.73
N ILE A 127 -3.27 10.54 -6.36
CA ILE A 127 -2.21 11.54 -6.45
C ILE A 127 -2.15 12.04 -7.89
N ASP A 128 -2.08 13.35 -8.09
CA ASP A 128 -1.71 13.92 -9.40
C ASP A 128 -0.25 13.57 -9.71
N GLU A 129 -0.05 12.63 -10.64
CA GLU A 129 1.27 12.12 -10.99
C GLU A 129 2.19 13.19 -11.57
N LYS A 130 1.65 14.18 -12.31
CA LYS A 130 2.45 15.28 -12.88
C LYS A 130 2.97 16.22 -11.79
N LEU A 131 2.13 16.48 -10.78
CA LEU A 131 2.53 17.28 -9.63
C LEU A 131 3.52 16.53 -8.73
N LEU A 132 3.34 15.22 -8.57
CA LEU A 132 4.29 14.39 -7.84
C LEU A 132 5.68 14.40 -8.50
N ILE A 133 5.76 14.22 -9.82
CA ILE A 133 7.03 14.32 -10.56
C ILE A 133 7.72 15.67 -10.29
N ARG A 134 6.97 16.76 -10.40
CA ARG A 134 7.51 18.10 -10.12
C ARG A 134 7.99 18.27 -8.69
N ALA A 135 7.29 17.67 -7.73
CA ALA A 135 7.65 17.74 -6.31
C ALA A 135 8.94 16.94 -6.04
N LEU A 136 9.12 15.78 -6.67
CA LEU A 136 10.35 14.99 -6.63
C LEU A 136 11.51 15.76 -7.27
N ASP A 137 11.33 16.31 -8.47
CA ASP A 137 12.36 17.06 -9.20
C ASP A 137 12.83 18.31 -8.44
N ARG A 138 11.98 18.89 -7.62
CA ARG A 138 12.29 20.10 -6.80
C ARG A 138 12.76 19.75 -5.39
N GLY A 139 12.83 18.49 -5.01
CA GLY A 139 13.19 18.07 -3.65
C GLY A 139 12.17 18.44 -2.58
N VAL A 140 10.92 18.74 -2.96
CA VAL A 140 9.79 18.94 -2.02
C VAL A 140 9.43 17.60 -1.38
N ILE A 141 9.59 16.52 -2.13
CA ILE A 141 9.48 15.13 -1.69
C ILE A 141 10.79 14.45 -2.04
N LYS A 142 11.38 13.70 -1.10
CA LYS A 142 12.66 13.02 -1.32
C LYS A 142 12.49 11.66 -1.98
N HIS A 143 11.52 10.86 -1.49
CA HIS A 143 11.31 9.49 -1.93
C HIS A 143 9.86 9.25 -2.33
N ALA A 144 9.65 8.37 -3.31
CA ALA A 144 8.33 7.91 -3.71
C ALA A 144 8.27 6.38 -3.82
N VAL A 145 7.21 5.79 -3.26
CA VAL A 145 6.87 4.37 -3.37
C VAL A 145 5.50 4.26 -4.03
N ILE A 146 5.47 3.77 -5.25
CA ILE A 146 4.26 3.75 -6.08
C ILE A 146 3.98 2.32 -6.54
N ASP A 147 2.86 1.78 -6.07
CA ASP A 147 2.37 0.46 -6.49
C ASP A 147 1.16 0.57 -7.44
N THR A 148 0.42 1.67 -7.36
CA THR A 148 -0.82 1.88 -8.12
C THR A 148 -0.73 3.15 -8.96
N TRP A 149 -1.13 3.06 -10.23
CA TRP A 149 -0.86 4.05 -11.25
C TRP A 149 -2.13 4.54 -11.93
N GLU A 150 -2.12 5.75 -12.43
CA GLU A 150 -3.13 6.21 -13.35
C GLU A 150 -2.91 5.55 -14.72
N GLY A 151 -3.98 5.01 -15.32
CA GLY A 151 -3.94 4.43 -16.67
C GLY A 151 -3.33 3.03 -16.78
N GLU A 152 -3.24 2.24 -15.69
CA GLU A 152 -2.78 0.85 -15.76
C GLU A 152 -3.45 0.08 -16.93
N PRO A 153 -2.70 -0.72 -17.71
CA PRO A 153 -1.27 -1.06 -17.57
C PRO A 153 -0.29 -0.06 -18.22
N ASP A 154 -0.80 0.96 -18.95
CA ASP A 154 -0.01 1.97 -19.66
C ASP A 154 0.40 3.09 -18.71
N ILE A 155 1.28 2.77 -17.77
CA ILE A 155 1.68 3.63 -16.66
C ILE A 155 2.59 4.79 -17.10
N ASN A 156 2.62 5.85 -16.29
CA ASN A 156 3.50 7.00 -16.48
C ASN A 156 4.97 6.61 -16.28
N ARG A 157 5.69 6.44 -17.38
CA ARG A 157 7.12 6.04 -17.39
C ARG A 157 8.01 7.04 -16.65
N GLN A 158 7.70 8.33 -16.75
CA GLN A 158 8.49 9.36 -16.09
C GLN A 158 8.37 9.25 -14.56
N LEU A 159 7.17 8.99 -14.04
CA LEU A 159 6.99 8.73 -12.61
C LEU A 159 7.66 7.41 -12.19
N MET A 160 7.50 6.35 -12.98
CA MET A 160 8.13 5.05 -12.72
C MET A 160 9.64 5.16 -12.55
N GLU A 161 10.31 5.93 -13.41
CA GLU A 161 11.76 6.13 -13.32
C GLU A 161 12.16 6.92 -12.07
N ARG A 162 11.37 7.91 -11.66
CA ARG A 162 11.65 8.78 -10.51
C ARG A 162 11.31 8.16 -9.16
N ALA A 163 10.34 7.25 -9.12
CA ALA A 163 10.01 6.56 -7.89
C ALA A 163 11.17 5.66 -7.44
N ASP A 164 11.50 5.68 -6.16
CA ASP A 164 12.52 4.79 -5.59
C ASP A 164 12.07 3.34 -5.70
N ILE A 165 10.80 3.09 -5.40
CA ILE A 165 10.15 1.79 -5.54
C ILE A 165 8.91 1.97 -6.41
N ALA A 166 8.90 1.29 -7.57
CA ALA A 166 7.83 1.28 -8.55
C ALA A 166 7.43 -0.15 -8.83
N THR A 167 6.20 -0.55 -8.47
CA THR A 167 5.76 -1.94 -8.60
C THR A 167 4.45 -2.05 -9.38
N PRO A 168 4.16 -3.20 -10.05
CA PRO A 168 3.04 -3.32 -10.96
C PRO A 168 1.73 -3.70 -10.25
N HIS A 169 1.29 -2.93 -9.26
CA HIS A 169 0.06 -3.12 -8.48
C HIS A 169 0.00 -4.51 -7.81
N ILE A 170 1.05 -4.85 -7.05
CA ILE A 170 1.23 -6.15 -6.40
C ILE A 170 1.42 -6.05 -4.87
N ALA A 171 1.30 -4.87 -4.28
CA ALA A 171 1.46 -4.70 -2.84
C ALA A 171 0.56 -5.64 -2.03
N GLY A 172 -0.64 -5.93 -2.54
CA GLY A 172 -1.59 -6.87 -1.95
C GLY A 172 -1.43 -8.33 -2.40
N TYR A 173 -0.38 -8.69 -3.12
CA TYR A 173 -0.19 -10.04 -3.65
C TYR A 173 0.67 -10.90 -2.71
N SER A 174 0.03 -11.86 -2.06
CA SER A 174 0.70 -12.91 -1.28
C SER A 174 -0.10 -14.21 -1.37
N ALA A 175 0.55 -15.35 -1.12
CA ALA A 175 -0.15 -16.63 -0.99
C ALA A 175 -1.06 -16.63 0.24
N ASP A 176 -0.62 -16.02 1.34
CA ASP A 176 -1.41 -15.90 2.57
C ASP A 176 -2.70 -15.09 2.32
N GLY A 177 -2.62 -13.97 1.61
CA GLY A 177 -3.79 -13.15 1.26
C GLY A 177 -4.76 -13.86 0.33
N LYS A 178 -4.26 -14.61 -0.68
CA LYS A 178 -5.09 -15.41 -1.59
C LYS A 178 -5.84 -16.51 -0.83
N VAL A 179 -5.12 -17.28 -0.03
CA VAL A 179 -5.72 -18.35 0.80
C VAL A 179 -6.74 -17.81 1.79
N LYS A 180 -6.47 -16.65 2.39
CA LYS A 180 -7.45 -15.99 3.25
C LYS A 180 -8.73 -15.63 2.50
N ALA A 181 -8.62 -15.16 1.25
CA ALA A 181 -9.79 -14.91 0.41
C ALA A 181 -10.55 -16.20 0.10
N ASP A 182 -9.83 -17.28 -0.26
CA ASP A 182 -10.45 -18.59 -0.53
C ASP A 182 -11.22 -19.11 0.70
N ASN A 183 -10.62 -19.07 1.89
CA ASN A 183 -11.27 -19.47 3.12
C ASN A 183 -12.53 -18.63 3.44
N MET A 184 -12.45 -17.30 3.25
CA MET A 184 -13.62 -16.42 3.43
C MET A 184 -14.77 -16.79 2.47
N VAL A 185 -14.47 -17.15 1.22
CA VAL A 185 -15.48 -17.59 0.24
C VAL A 185 -16.04 -18.96 0.62
N ILE A 186 -15.21 -19.91 1.02
CA ILE A 186 -15.63 -21.25 1.48
C ILE A 186 -16.56 -21.13 2.69
N ASP A 187 -16.19 -20.35 3.69
CA ASP A 187 -17.01 -20.11 4.89
C ASP A 187 -18.37 -19.50 4.53
N ALA A 188 -18.38 -18.49 3.67
CA ALA A 188 -19.63 -17.86 3.24
C ALA A 188 -20.53 -18.83 2.45
N LEU A 189 -19.95 -19.67 1.59
CA LEU A 189 -20.65 -20.71 0.84
C LEU A 189 -21.25 -21.76 1.79
N CYS A 190 -20.44 -22.26 2.72
CA CYS A 190 -20.87 -23.25 3.71
C CYS A 190 -22.00 -22.70 4.60
N CYS A 191 -21.86 -21.48 5.04
CA CYS A 191 -22.90 -20.79 5.81
C CYS A 191 -24.20 -20.65 5.01
N HIS A 192 -24.12 -20.22 3.74
CA HIS A 192 -25.28 -20.02 2.88
C HIS A 192 -26.06 -21.32 2.61
N PHE A 193 -25.37 -22.42 2.37
CA PHE A 193 -26.00 -23.72 2.06
C PHE A 193 -26.22 -24.61 3.28
N GLY A 194 -25.82 -24.19 4.48
CA GLY A 194 -25.94 -24.99 5.70
C GLY A 194 -25.11 -26.27 5.67
N ILE A 195 -23.97 -26.27 4.95
CA ILE A 195 -23.06 -27.42 4.84
C ILE A 195 -21.85 -27.23 5.74
N LYS A 196 -21.26 -28.36 6.17
CA LYS A 196 -20.06 -28.34 7.00
C LYS A 196 -18.86 -27.86 6.17
N ASN A 197 -18.07 -26.93 6.74
CA ASN A 197 -16.81 -26.53 6.13
C ASN A 197 -15.86 -27.75 5.98
N PRO A 198 -15.32 -28.03 4.78
CA PRO A 198 -14.46 -29.17 4.52
C PRO A 198 -13.06 -29.07 5.16
N GLY A 199 -12.68 -27.89 5.64
CA GLY A 199 -11.37 -27.56 6.22
C GLY A 199 -10.79 -26.29 5.63
N GLU A 200 -9.75 -25.77 6.28
CA GLU A 200 -9.05 -24.57 5.80
C GLU A 200 -8.06 -24.91 4.68
N VAL A 201 -8.05 -24.06 3.65
CA VAL A 201 -6.96 -24.00 2.69
C VAL A 201 -5.75 -23.36 3.37
N VAL A 202 -4.58 -23.93 3.17
CA VAL A 202 -3.33 -23.40 3.71
C VAL A 202 -2.41 -22.93 2.57
N PRO A 203 -1.61 -21.88 2.77
CA PRO A 203 -0.69 -21.43 1.74
C PRO A 203 0.43 -22.45 1.51
N PRO A 204 1.00 -22.51 0.30
CA PRO A 204 2.15 -23.37 0.02
C PRO A 204 3.28 -23.13 1.02
N PRO A 205 4.05 -24.16 1.41
CA PRO A 205 5.21 -23.97 2.26
C PRO A 205 6.26 -23.08 1.56
N LEU A 206 7.11 -22.46 2.35
CA LEU A 206 8.33 -21.85 1.84
C LEU A 206 9.25 -22.95 1.25
N PRO A 207 10.13 -22.63 0.28
CA PRO A 207 11.12 -23.57 -0.24
C PRO A 207 11.98 -24.17 0.88
N ASP A 208 12.40 -25.43 0.75
CA ASP A 208 13.18 -26.14 1.77
C ASP A 208 14.55 -25.49 2.06
N ASP A 209 15.08 -24.75 1.08
CA ASP A 209 16.33 -23.99 1.18
C ASP A 209 16.14 -22.55 1.68
N PHE A 210 14.90 -22.15 2.01
CA PHE A 210 14.62 -20.82 2.51
C PHE A 210 15.20 -20.62 3.92
N ILE A 211 15.97 -19.53 4.07
CA ILE A 211 16.58 -19.16 5.37
C ILE A 211 15.96 -17.86 5.87
N TYR A 212 15.18 -17.97 6.95
CA TYR A 212 14.67 -16.80 7.64
C TYR A 212 15.70 -16.27 8.64
N LYS A 213 16.13 -15.02 8.46
CA LYS A 213 17.13 -14.33 9.31
C LYS A 213 16.50 -13.36 10.32
N GLY A 214 15.18 -13.33 10.40
CA GLY A 214 14.43 -12.49 11.32
C GLY A 214 13.99 -11.14 10.76
N SER A 215 14.11 -10.92 9.46
CA SER A 215 13.72 -9.68 8.79
C SER A 215 12.51 -9.88 7.87
N ALA A 216 11.60 -8.90 7.82
CA ALA A 216 10.53 -8.90 6.83
C ALA A 216 11.08 -8.90 5.38
N LEU A 217 12.27 -8.35 5.17
CA LEU A 217 12.97 -8.37 3.87
C LEU A 217 13.42 -9.76 3.43
N ASP A 218 13.54 -10.73 4.34
CA ASP A 218 13.83 -12.11 3.96
C ASP A 218 12.63 -12.75 3.24
N LEU A 219 11.42 -12.34 3.61
CA LEU A 219 10.17 -12.82 3.01
C LEU A 219 9.78 -12.04 1.75
N TYR A 220 10.04 -10.75 1.74
CA TYR A 220 9.67 -9.88 0.63
C TYR A 220 10.58 -8.65 0.51
N ASP A 221 11.15 -8.47 -0.66
CA ASP A 221 11.94 -7.29 -1.03
C ASP A 221 11.31 -6.55 -2.22
N PRO A 222 10.71 -5.36 -2.01
CA PRO A 222 10.04 -4.63 -3.08
C PRO A 222 10.98 -4.11 -4.17
N LEU A 223 12.29 -4.03 -3.90
CA LEU A 223 13.26 -3.61 -4.93
C LEU A 223 13.39 -4.62 -6.05
N VAL A 224 13.18 -5.92 -5.79
CA VAL A 224 13.22 -6.97 -6.82
C VAL A 224 12.13 -6.72 -7.86
N ASP A 225 10.89 -6.49 -7.40
CA ASP A 225 9.75 -6.19 -8.29
C ASP A 225 9.92 -4.84 -8.98
N SER A 226 10.44 -3.85 -8.25
CA SER A 226 10.71 -2.52 -8.80
C SER A 226 11.74 -2.56 -9.93
N GLN A 227 12.83 -3.30 -9.76
CA GLN A 227 13.84 -3.45 -10.80
C GLN A 227 13.27 -4.18 -12.02
N LYS A 228 12.44 -5.21 -11.81
CA LYS A 228 11.79 -5.94 -12.89
C LYS A 228 10.84 -5.04 -13.68
N LEU A 229 9.99 -4.26 -13.00
CA LEU A 229 9.09 -3.32 -13.68
C LEU A 229 9.85 -2.26 -14.44
N LYS A 230 10.89 -1.65 -13.85
CA LYS A 230 11.70 -0.62 -14.51
C LYS A 230 12.45 -1.15 -15.73
N SER A 231 12.89 -2.40 -15.69
CA SER A 231 13.60 -3.04 -16.82
C SER A 231 12.65 -3.47 -17.94
N HIS A 232 11.43 -3.92 -17.60
CA HIS A 232 10.45 -4.47 -18.52
C HIS A 232 9.03 -3.92 -18.26
N PRO A 233 8.86 -2.60 -18.40
CA PRO A 233 7.59 -1.97 -18.06
C PRO A 233 6.44 -2.33 -19.02
N GLU A 234 6.74 -2.87 -20.21
CA GLU A 234 5.77 -3.40 -21.17
C GLU A 234 5.13 -4.71 -20.70
N THR A 235 5.73 -5.40 -19.73
CA THR A 235 5.23 -6.66 -19.17
C THR A 235 4.43 -6.47 -17.88
N PHE A 236 3.89 -5.29 -17.62
CA PHE A 236 3.15 -4.94 -16.39
C PHE A 236 2.11 -5.99 -15.99
N GLU A 237 1.20 -6.36 -16.91
CA GLU A 237 0.17 -7.37 -16.65
C GLU A 237 0.73 -8.78 -16.49
N GLU A 238 1.76 -9.15 -17.25
CA GLU A 238 2.42 -10.45 -17.10
C GLU A 238 3.08 -10.60 -15.72
N GLN A 239 3.74 -9.54 -15.24
CA GLN A 239 4.35 -9.53 -13.91
C GLN A 239 3.34 -9.74 -12.80
N ARG A 240 2.11 -9.23 -12.95
CA ARG A 240 0.99 -9.46 -12.02
C ARG A 240 0.38 -10.85 -12.17
N GLY A 241 0.10 -11.26 -13.42
CA GLY A 241 -0.55 -12.54 -13.72
C GLY A 241 0.28 -13.75 -13.32
N CYS A 242 1.59 -13.66 -13.46
CA CYS A 242 2.56 -14.71 -13.13
C CYS A 242 3.34 -14.40 -11.84
N TYR A 243 2.70 -13.72 -10.87
CA TYR A 243 3.38 -13.28 -9.65
C TYR A 243 3.89 -14.47 -8.83
N PRO A 244 5.18 -14.46 -8.42
CA PRO A 244 5.80 -15.57 -7.71
C PRO A 244 5.24 -15.75 -6.29
N LEU A 245 5.59 -16.88 -5.65
CA LEU A 245 5.23 -17.13 -4.27
C LEU A 245 5.81 -16.06 -3.35
N ARG A 246 4.93 -15.35 -2.67
CA ARG A 246 5.26 -14.41 -1.59
C ARG A 246 4.51 -14.82 -0.34
N ARG A 247 5.21 -14.91 0.78
CA ARG A 247 4.64 -15.22 2.08
C ARG A 247 4.71 -14.01 3.00
N GLU A 248 3.73 -13.88 3.90
CA GLU A 248 3.68 -12.79 4.88
C GLU A 248 4.39 -13.15 6.19
N LYS A 249 4.55 -14.44 6.42
CA LYS A 249 5.19 -15.02 7.63
C LYS A 249 5.81 -16.38 7.32
N VAL A 250 6.67 -16.82 8.18
CA VAL A 250 7.27 -18.18 8.18
C VAL A 250 6.28 -19.21 8.66
#